data_60407f462a92793824cca72697fb250e
#
_entry.id   60407f462a92793824cca72697fb250e
#
_cell.length_a   1.000
_cell.length_b   1.000
_cell.length_c   1.000
_cell.angle_alpha   90.00
_cell.angle_beta   90.00
_cell.angle_gamma   90.00
#
_symmetry.space_group_name_H-M   'P 1'
#
loop_
_entity.id
_entity.type
_entity.pdbx_description
1 polymer ?
#
loop_
_entity_poly.entity_id
_entity_poly.type
_entity_poly.pdbx_seq_one_letter_code
_entity_poly.pdbx_strand_id
1 'polypeptide(L)'
;MRFRGLLLGLMVVSLVAALATPPVAAGGTIKGTVVLKGTAPEIKKLAVTIDQYVCGKEKTPEELVLSPQAGIRNAVVWLDKPPTVATAEALPSTVSMDQRECTFTPRVVLVPAGGKVDFLNSDRLLHNLHSTPSANAAFNRTQPKGRTITISFSHPEIIRVTCDLHSWMRGWVVVADHPFYAMTNGAGEFELRGLPPGRYTLKAWQERLGTISRDVAVGDQDPTPVTLEMPAR
;
A
#
# COMPACT_ATOMS: atom_id res chain seq x y z
N MET A 1 -56.90 -43.13 -58.20
CA MET A 1 -56.93 -42.93 -56.75
C MET A 1 -55.51 -42.45 -56.33
N ARG A 2 -55.39 -41.16 -55.91
CA ARG A 2 -54.14 -40.59 -55.48
C ARG A 2 -54.23 -40.31 -53.99
N PHE A 3 -53.43 -41.02 -53.15
CA PHE A 3 -53.34 -40.77 -51.72
C PHE A 3 -52.34 -39.65 -51.49
N ARG A 4 -52.80 -38.57 -50.88
CA ARG A 4 -51.96 -37.49 -50.36
C ARG A 4 -51.60 -37.78 -48.89
N GLY A 5 -50.35 -38.13 -48.63
CA GLY A 5 -49.86 -38.27 -47.27
C GLY A 5 -49.54 -36.86 -46.70
N LEU A 6 -50.16 -36.58 -45.57
CA LEU A 6 -49.95 -35.37 -44.77
C LEU A 6 -48.76 -35.58 -43.78
N LEU A 7 -47.61 -35.02 -43.98
CA LEU A 7 -46.50 -35.05 -43.05
C LEU A 7 -46.70 -33.96 -41.98
N LEU A 8 -47.01 -34.37 -40.75
CA LEU A 8 -47.03 -33.49 -39.59
C LEU A 8 -45.60 -33.33 -39.06
N GLY A 9 -45.00 -32.14 -39.30
CA GLY A 9 -43.71 -31.82 -38.72
C GLY A 9 -43.87 -31.41 -37.24
N LEU A 10 -43.28 -32.18 -36.34
CA LEU A 10 -43.20 -31.85 -34.91
C LEU A 10 -42.07 -30.83 -34.73
N MET A 11 -42.44 -29.59 -34.39
CA MET A 11 -41.49 -28.51 -34.08
C MET A 11 -41.14 -28.63 -32.60
N VAL A 12 -39.94 -29.14 -32.28
CA VAL A 12 -39.40 -29.17 -30.91
C VAL A 12 -38.82 -27.80 -30.60
N VAL A 13 -39.55 -27.04 -29.79
CA VAL A 13 -39.04 -25.77 -29.22
C VAL A 13 -38.16 -26.08 -28.02
N SER A 14 -36.84 -26.02 -28.20
CA SER A 14 -35.86 -26.15 -27.11
C SER A 14 -35.86 -24.85 -26.32
N LEU A 15 -36.39 -24.87 -25.10
CA LEU A 15 -36.36 -23.78 -24.14
C LEU A 15 -34.94 -23.77 -23.51
N VAL A 16 -34.06 -22.89 -23.97
CA VAL A 16 -32.75 -22.65 -23.34
C VAL A 16 -32.98 -21.76 -22.11
N ALA A 17 -33.00 -22.37 -20.92
CA ALA A 17 -33.00 -21.62 -19.67
C ALA A 17 -31.64 -20.94 -19.50
N ALA A 18 -31.60 -19.63 -19.68
CA ALA A 18 -30.44 -18.81 -19.34
C ALA A 18 -30.27 -18.81 -17.81
N LEU A 19 -29.24 -19.50 -17.32
CA LEU A 19 -28.82 -19.43 -15.92
C LEU A 19 -28.29 -17.99 -15.69
N ALA A 20 -29.10 -17.13 -15.09
CA ALA A 20 -28.69 -15.83 -14.62
C ALA A 20 -27.65 -16.03 -13.49
N THR A 21 -26.40 -15.71 -13.72
CA THR A 21 -25.39 -15.62 -12.67
C THR A 21 -25.86 -14.56 -11.67
N PRO A 22 -25.92 -14.88 -10.35
CA PRO A 22 -26.27 -13.87 -9.37
C PRO A 22 -25.28 -12.71 -9.44
N PRO A 23 -25.72 -11.45 -9.29
CA PRO A 23 -24.81 -10.32 -9.24
C PRO A 23 -23.84 -10.54 -8.08
N VAL A 24 -22.55 -10.44 -8.35
CA VAL A 24 -21.53 -10.40 -7.30
C VAL A 24 -21.88 -9.17 -6.45
N ALA A 25 -22.28 -9.41 -5.21
CA ALA A 25 -22.58 -8.32 -4.29
C ALA A 25 -21.37 -7.38 -4.24
N ALA A 26 -21.59 -6.10 -4.50
CA ALA A 26 -20.56 -5.09 -4.33
C ALA A 26 -20.12 -5.16 -2.87
N GLY A 27 -18.87 -5.59 -2.63
CA GLY A 27 -18.35 -5.74 -1.28
C GLY A 27 -18.36 -4.39 -0.55
N GLY A 28 -18.54 -4.42 0.77
CA GLY A 28 -18.50 -3.24 1.62
C GLY A 28 -17.14 -2.52 1.54
N THR A 29 -17.15 -1.28 1.97
CA THR A 29 -15.96 -0.41 1.94
C THR A 29 -15.69 0.10 3.35
N ILE A 30 -14.43 0.05 3.80
CA ILE A 30 -13.97 0.79 4.97
C ILE A 30 -13.31 2.08 4.48
N LYS A 31 -13.82 3.23 4.90
CA LYS A 31 -13.19 4.55 4.73
C LYS A 31 -12.78 5.07 6.09
N GLY A 32 -11.56 5.56 6.19
CA GLY A 32 -11.10 6.02 7.48
C GLY A 32 -9.98 7.03 7.42
N THR A 33 -9.62 7.49 8.61
CA THR A 33 -8.52 8.42 8.81
C THR A 33 -7.61 7.88 9.90
N VAL A 34 -6.31 7.92 9.69
CA VAL A 34 -5.29 7.68 10.72
C VAL A 34 -4.87 9.03 11.27
N VAL A 35 -5.03 9.24 12.57
CA VAL A 35 -4.72 10.51 13.23
C VAL A 35 -3.76 10.33 14.41
N LEU A 36 -2.96 11.36 14.69
CA LEU A 36 -2.14 11.40 15.89
C LEU A 36 -3.00 11.73 17.11
N LYS A 37 -2.88 10.92 18.15
CA LYS A 37 -3.47 11.19 19.46
C LYS A 37 -2.41 11.73 20.42
N GLY A 38 -2.63 12.92 20.95
CA GLY A 38 -1.71 13.59 21.85
C GLY A 38 -0.93 14.71 21.16
N THR A 39 0.13 15.17 21.82
CA THR A 39 0.95 16.28 21.33
C THR A 39 1.92 15.78 20.26
N ALA A 40 1.95 16.44 19.11
CA ALA A 40 2.91 16.14 18.05
C ALA A 40 4.36 16.31 18.58
N PRO A 41 5.23 15.30 18.39
CA PRO A 41 6.61 15.44 18.79
C PRO A 41 7.31 16.48 17.92
N GLU A 42 8.25 17.22 18.51
CA GLU A 42 9.08 18.14 17.75
C GLU A 42 9.94 17.37 16.73
N ILE A 43 9.91 17.81 15.48
CA ILE A 43 10.75 17.30 14.40
C ILE A 43 11.90 18.30 14.19
N LYS A 44 13.08 17.94 14.68
CA LYS A 44 14.27 18.77 14.51
C LYS A 44 14.87 18.58 13.13
N LYS A 45 15.25 19.68 12.48
CA LYS A 45 15.99 19.64 11.24
C LYS A 45 17.34 18.97 11.44
N LEU A 46 17.77 18.21 10.45
CA LEU A 46 19.09 17.56 10.42
C LEU A 46 20.05 18.41 9.61
N ALA A 47 21.22 18.69 10.16
CA ALA A 47 22.29 19.33 9.41
C ALA A 47 22.86 18.35 8.37
N VAL A 48 22.96 18.81 7.13
CA VAL A 48 23.63 18.08 6.06
C VAL A 48 25.12 18.41 6.11
N THR A 49 25.96 17.41 6.32
CA THR A 49 27.40 17.58 6.51
C THR A 49 28.23 17.34 5.26
N ILE A 50 27.67 16.65 4.26
CA ILE A 50 28.31 16.31 2.98
C ILE A 50 27.39 16.63 1.82
N ASP A 51 27.95 16.81 0.63
CA ASP A 51 27.21 16.96 -0.64
C ASP A 51 26.13 18.07 -0.63
N GLN A 52 26.39 19.14 0.15
CA GLN A 52 25.43 20.24 0.36
C GLN A 52 25.00 20.92 -0.94
N TYR A 53 25.82 20.87 -1.99
CA TYR A 53 25.53 21.47 -3.30
C TYR A 53 24.35 20.77 -4.04
N VAL A 54 24.01 19.50 -3.67
CA VAL A 54 22.82 18.79 -4.15
C VAL A 54 21.81 18.60 -3.04
N CYS A 55 22.28 18.19 -1.85
CA CYS A 55 21.40 17.83 -0.74
C CYS A 55 20.85 19.04 0.03
N GLY A 56 21.41 20.25 -0.18
CA GLY A 56 21.10 21.42 0.64
C GLY A 56 21.84 21.40 1.98
N LYS A 57 21.63 22.42 2.81
CA LYS A 57 22.32 22.57 4.10
C LYS A 57 21.62 21.87 5.25
N GLU A 58 20.30 21.66 5.11
CA GLU A 58 19.44 21.06 6.13
C GLU A 58 18.42 20.12 5.48
N LYS A 59 17.97 19.13 6.23
CA LYS A 59 16.82 18.28 5.89
C LYS A 59 15.79 18.29 7.02
N THR A 60 14.53 18.43 6.66
CA THR A 60 13.44 18.16 7.59
C THR A 60 13.09 16.67 7.49
N PRO A 61 13.24 15.88 8.56
CA PRO A 61 12.84 14.47 8.53
C PRO A 61 11.36 14.33 8.24
N GLU A 62 11.02 13.47 7.28
CA GLU A 62 9.63 13.14 6.96
C GLU A 62 9.15 11.89 7.70
N GLU A 63 9.74 11.61 8.85
CA GLU A 63 9.41 10.44 9.66
C GLU A 63 8.02 10.49 10.32
N LEU A 64 7.43 11.69 10.41
CA LEU A 64 6.05 11.91 10.81
C LEU A 64 5.53 13.19 10.15
N VAL A 65 4.67 13.04 9.17
CA VAL A 65 4.05 14.16 8.44
C VAL A 65 2.58 14.22 8.80
N LEU A 66 2.16 15.37 9.35
CA LEU A 66 0.80 15.60 9.84
C LEU A 66 0.08 16.64 9.01
N SER A 67 -1.21 16.41 8.77
CA SER A 67 -2.12 17.45 8.31
C SER A 67 -2.48 18.43 9.44
N PRO A 68 -3.07 19.60 9.15
CA PRO A 68 -3.57 20.52 10.18
C PRO A 68 -4.57 19.87 11.15
N GLN A 69 -5.28 18.82 10.72
CA GLN A 69 -6.23 18.05 11.51
C GLN A 69 -5.60 16.81 12.16
N ALA A 70 -4.28 16.79 12.32
CA ALA A 70 -3.48 15.69 12.86
C ALA A 70 -3.57 14.36 12.06
N GLY A 71 -4.07 14.39 10.83
CA GLY A 71 -4.06 13.24 9.94
C GLY A 71 -2.62 12.84 9.58
N ILE A 72 -2.31 11.56 9.66
CA ILE A 72 -0.95 11.02 9.47
C ILE A 72 -0.77 10.55 8.03
N ARG A 73 0.15 11.17 7.30
CA ARG A 73 0.58 10.73 5.96
C ARG A 73 1.50 9.51 6.04
N ASN A 74 1.47 8.67 5.01
CA ASN A 74 2.34 7.49 4.87
C ASN A 74 2.16 6.44 5.98
N ALA A 75 1.03 6.41 6.68
CA ALA A 75 0.66 5.26 7.47
C ALA A 75 0.15 4.15 6.54
N VAL A 76 0.47 2.90 6.84
CA VAL A 76 -0.03 1.74 6.11
C VAL A 76 -1.09 1.06 6.95
N VAL A 77 -2.28 0.87 6.37
CA VAL A 77 -3.44 0.25 7.01
C VAL A 77 -3.77 -1.06 6.30
N TRP A 78 -3.99 -2.14 7.05
CA TRP A 78 -4.36 -3.42 6.48
C TRP A 78 -5.28 -4.23 7.39
N LEU A 79 -5.89 -5.29 6.84
CA LEU A 79 -6.62 -6.28 7.63
C LEU A 79 -5.63 -7.28 8.25
N ASP A 80 -5.76 -7.58 9.54
CA ASP A 80 -4.93 -8.60 10.20
C ASP A 80 -5.18 -10.00 9.63
N LYS A 81 -6.45 -10.30 9.34
CA LYS A 81 -6.89 -11.54 8.71
C LYS A 81 -7.85 -11.22 7.57
N PRO A 82 -7.39 -11.31 6.32
CA PRO A 82 -8.24 -11.02 5.18
C PRO A 82 -9.31 -12.11 4.98
N PRO A 83 -10.47 -11.77 4.38
CA PRO A 83 -11.46 -12.77 3.99
C PRO A 83 -10.89 -13.66 2.87
N THR A 84 -11.30 -14.94 2.85
CA THR A 84 -10.90 -15.91 1.83
C THR A 84 -11.49 -15.62 0.45
N VAL A 85 -12.65 -14.95 0.39
CA VAL A 85 -13.28 -14.50 -0.85
C VAL A 85 -13.03 -13.00 -1.00
N ALA A 86 -12.18 -12.62 -1.93
CA ALA A 86 -11.79 -11.25 -2.13
C ALA A 86 -12.18 -10.77 -3.53
N THR A 87 -12.87 -9.62 -3.59
CA THR A 87 -13.05 -8.82 -4.80
C THR A 87 -12.15 -7.57 -4.79
N ALA A 88 -11.14 -7.56 -3.92
CA ALA A 88 -10.21 -6.44 -3.81
C ALA A 88 -9.35 -6.30 -5.06
N GLU A 89 -9.11 -5.05 -5.44
CA GLU A 89 -8.18 -4.73 -6.51
C GLU A 89 -6.76 -5.16 -6.11
N ALA A 90 -6.04 -5.80 -7.05
CA ALA A 90 -4.68 -6.23 -6.81
C ALA A 90 -3.74 -5.03 -6.65
N LEU A 91 -2.82 -5.12 -5.71
CA LEU A 91 -1.74 -4.13 -5.56
C LEU A 91 -0.85 -4.13 -6.81
N PRO A 92 -0.25 -2.97 -7.18
CA PRO A 92 0.71 -2.90 -8.27
C PRO A 92 1.89 -3.84 -8.03
N SER A 93 2.18 -4.71 -8.99
CA SER A 93 3.29 -5.68 -8.91
C SER A 93 4.68 -5.03 -9.02
N THR A 94 4.74 -3.79 -9.51
CA THR A 94 5.97 -3.00 -9.60
C THR A 94 5.65 -1.55 -9.21
N VAL A 95 6.45 -0.99 -8.32
CA VAL A 95 6.39 0.42 -7.90
C VAL A 95 7.78 1.03 -7.96
N SER A 96 7.87 2.35 -7.93
CA SER A 96 9.16 3.06 -7.97
C SER A 96 9.41 3.83 -6.68
N MET A 97 10.69 3.90 -6.27
CA MET A 97 11.21 4.74 -5.21
C MET A 97 12.45 5.46 -5.72
N ASP A 98 12.41 6.78 -5.80
CA ASP A 98 13.49 7.59 -6.36
C ASP A 98 14.35 8.23 -5.27
N GLN A 99 15.63 8.30 -5.49
CA GLN A 99 16.56 9.11 -4.69
C GLN A 99 16.66 10.47 -5.36
N ARG A 100 15.94 11.43 -4.77
CA ARG A 100 15.85 12.80 -5.28
C ARG A 100 16.06 13.79 -4.14
N GLU A 101 16.87 14.81 -4.40
CA GLU A 101 17.25 15.78 -3.36
C GLU A 101 17.76 15.12 -2.08
N CYS A 102 18.48 14.00 -2.24
CA CYS A 102 19.01 13.19 -1.15
C CYS A 102 17.92 12.74 -0.15
N THR A 103 16.78 12.31 -0.69
CA THR A 103 15.68 11.69 0.04
C THR A 103 15.11 10.54 -0.80
N PHE A 104 14.52 9.52 -0.16
CA PHE A 104 13.74 8.51 -0.84
C PHE A 104 12.31 9.02 -1.06
N THR A 105 11.88 9.08 -2.33
CA THR A 105 10.57 9.62 -2.74
C THR A 105 9.84 8.64 -3.69
N PRO A 106 8.63 8.16 -3.35
CA PRO A 106 7.94 8.36 -2.08
C PRO A 106 8.69 7.68 -0.92
N ARG A 107 8.49 8.18 0.30
CA ARG A 107 9.15 7.64 1.51
C ARG A 107 8.73 6.22 1.85
N VAL A 108 7.48 5.87 1.57
CA VAL A 108 6.91 4.53 1.78
C VAL A 108 6.34 4.05 0.46
N VAL A 109 6.63 2.82 0.08
CA VAL A 109 6.02 2.13 -1.06
C VAL A 109 5.37 0.83 -0.60
N LEU A 110 4.29 0.44 -1.27
CA LEU A 110 3.51 -0.75 -0.98
C LEU A 110 3.51 -1.66 -2.21
N VAL A 111 3.95 -2.91 -2.05
CA VAL A 111 3.98 -3.93 -3.11
C VAL A 111 3.45 -5.27 -2.58
N PRO A 112 2.86 -6.14 -3.42
CA PRO A 112 2.50 -7.48 -3.00
C PRO A 112 3.74 -8.37 -2.82
N ALA A 113 3.63 -9.46 -2.07
CA ALA A 113 4.65 -10.51 -2.04
C ALA A 113 4.88 -11.06 -3.46
N GLY A 114 6.14 -11.18 -3.87
CA GLY A 114 6.56 -11.45 -5.24
C GLY A 114 6.68 -10.19 -6.13
N GLY A 115 6.28 -9.03 -5.63
CA GLY A 115 6.39 -7.76 -6.32
C GLY A 115 7.81 -7.19 -6.36
N LYS A 116 7.97 -6.05 -7.04
CA LYS A 116 9.26 -5.41 -7.31
C LYS A 116 9.23 -3.94 -6.97
N VAL A 117 10.38 -3.42 -6.57
CA VAL A 117 10.60 -1.99 -6.46
C VAL A 117 11.73 -1.58 -7.39
N ASP A 118 11.45 -0.63 -8.27
CA ASP A 118 12.43 0.04 -9.10
C ASP A 118 13.00 1.23 -8.31
N PHE A 119 14.21 1.08 -7.80
CA PHE A 119 14.92 2.16 -7.17
C PHE A 119 15.62 3.00 -8.23
N LEU A 120 15.29 4.29 -8.27
CA LEU A 120 15.89 5.25 -9.19
C LEU A 120 16.88 6.13 -8.45
N ASN A 121 17.80 6.77 -9.16
CA ASN A 121 18.66 7.82 -8.66
C ASN A 121 18.63 9.01 -9.62
N SER A 122 17.81 10.01 -9.32
CA SER A 122 17.66 11.24 -10.09
C SER A 122 18.64 12.33 -9.66
N ASP A 123 19.36 12.13 -8.55
CA ASP A 123 20.38 13.07 -8.08
C ASP A 123 21.64 13.04 -8.93
N ARG A 124 22.42 14.13 -8.86
CA ARG A 124 23.75 14.23 -9.51
C ARG A 124 24.86 13.65 -8.65
N LEU A 125 24.52 12.72 -7.76
CA LEU A 125 25.40 12.11 -6.77
C LEU A 125 25.36 10.59 -6.87
N LEU A 126 26.38 9.99 -6.26
CA LEU A 126 26.38 8.58 -5.93
C LEU A 126 25.56 8.37 -4.66
N HIS A 127 24.63 7.45 -4.70
CA HIS A 127 23.93 6.93 -3.53
C HIS A 127 24.19 5.43 -3.37
N ASN A 128 23.69 4.83 -2.31
CA ASN A 128 23.54 3.39 -2.23
C ASN A 128 22.16 2.99 -1.68
N LEU A 129 21.79 1.75 -1.90
CA LEU A 129 20.62 1.11 -1.35
C LEU A 129 21.09 0.07 -0.37
N HIS A 130 20.82 0.26 0.90
CA HIS A 130 21.19 -0.71 1.94
C HIS A 130 19.98 -1.13 2.75
N SER A 131 19.81 -2.43 2.91
CA SER A 131 18.76 -3.01 3.74
C SER A 131 19.16 -4.39 4.25
N THR A 132 18.78 -4.68 5.49
CA THR A 132 18.97 -5.98 6.16
C THR A 132 17.62 -6.48 6.66
N PRO A 133 16.72 -6.90 5.76
CA PRO A 133 15.43 -7.46 6.13
C PRO A 133 15.58 -8.79 6.84
N SER A 134 14.54 -9.24 7.55
CA SER A 134 14.54 -10.51 8.27
C SER A 134 14.05 -11.68 7.42
N ALA A 135 13.07 -11.42 6.54
CA ALA A 135 12.42 -12.45 5.72
C ALA A 135 12.79 -12.36 4.23
N ASN A 136 13.31 -11.24 3.77
CA ASN A 136 13.76 -11.05 2.39
C ASN A 136 15.28 -11.01 2.28
N ALA A 137 15.82 -11.06 1.08
CA ALA A 137 17.26 -11.00 0.86
C ALA A 137 17.83 -9.63 1.24
N ALA A 138 18.90 -9.60 2.02
CA ALA A 138 19.65 -8.39 2.31
C ALA A 138 20.35 -7.84 1.05
N PHE A 139 20.50 -6.54 0.97
CA PHE A 139 21.21 -5.91 -0.14
C PHE A 139 21.99 -4.68 0.33
N ASN A 140 23.14 -4.47 -0.31
CA ASN A 140 23.87 -3.21 -0.28
C ASN A 140 24.41 -2.96 -1.70
N ARG A 141 23.85 -1.98 -2.38
CA ARG A 141 24.08 -1.71 -3.81
C ARG A 141 24.43 -0.25 -4.02
N THR A 142 25.61 0.00 -4.55
CA THR A 142 26.00 1.33 -5.03
C THR A 142 25.17 1.70 -6.25
N GLN A 143 24.61 2.90 -6.25
CA GLN A 143 23.73 3.40 -7.31
C GLN A 143 24.21 4.75 -7.86
N PRO A 144 24.90 4.75 -9.00
CA PRO A 144 25.25 5.98 -9.73
C PRO A 144 24.01 6.71 -10.25
N LYS A 145 24.15 8.01 -10.53
CA LYS A 145 23.15 8.85 -11.19
C LYS A 145 22.53 8.16 -12.40
N GLY A 146 21.19 8.22 -12.50
CA GLY A 146 20.41 7.73 -13.63
C GLY A 146 20.30 6.21 -13.74
N ARG A 147 20.93 5.46 -12.82
CA ARG A 147 20.82 4.00 -12.79
C ARG A 147 19.56 3.59 -12.03
N THR A 148 18.79 2.68 -12.64
CA THR A 148 17.70 1.97 -11.95
C THR A 148 18.22 0.63 -11.44
N ILE A 149 17.86 0.29 -10.20
CA ILE A 149 18.10 -1.02 -9.58
C ILE A 149 16.77 -1.59 -9.19
N THR A 150 16.37 -2.71 -9.82
CA THR A 150 15.15 -3.44 -9.50
C THR A 150 15.43 -4.50 -8.45
N ILE A 151 14.66 -4.52 -7.36
CA ILE A 151 14.73 -5.51 -6.29
C ILE A 151 13.36 -6.17 -6.14
N SER A 152 13.35 -7.51 -6.07
CA SER A 152 12.13 -8.30 -5.83
C SER A 152 12.02 -8.67 -4.36
N PHE A 153 10.78 -8.66 -3.84
CA PHE A 153 10.47 -8.95 -2.45
C PHE A 153 9.47 -10.11 -2.38
N SER A 154 9.91 -11.26 -1.89
CA SER A 154 9.13 -12.51 -1.94
C SER A 154 8.25 -12.74 -0.71
N HIS A 155 8.60 -12.15 0.43
CA HIS A 155 7.95 -12.41 1.71
C HIS A 155 7.37 -11.15 2.33
N PRO A 156 6.17 -11.23 2.97
CA PRO A 156 5.55 -10.10 3.66
C PRO A 156 6.46 -9.56 4.78
N GLU A 157 6.76 -8.27 4.72
CA GLU A 157 7.64 -7.62 5.69
C GLU A 157 7.56 -6.09 5.55
N ILE A 158 7.85 -5.35 6.61
CA ILE A 158 8.07 -3.90 6.58
C ILE A 158 9.57 -3.65 6.61
N ILE A 159 10.13 -3.26 5.48
CA ILE A 159 11.57 -3.23 5.23
C ILE A 159 12.06 -1.78 5.20
N ARG A 160 13.07 -1.48 6.03
CA ARG A 160 13.75 -0.20 5.99
C ARG A 160 14.86 -0.21 4.94
N VAL A 161 14.88 0.83 4.11
CA VAL A 161 15.95 1.10 3.14
C VAL A 161 16.68 2.37 3.55
N THR A 162 17.99 2.35 3.52
CA THR A 162 18.87 3.46 3.90
C THR A 162 19.93 3.73 2.83
N CYS A 163 20.61 4.87 2.94
CA CYS A 163 21.82 5.17 2.21
C CYS A 163 22.97 5.30 3.21
N ASP A 164 24.05 4.54 3.03
CA ASP A 164 25.22 4.60 3.94
C ASP A 164 26.04 5.90 3.79
N LEU A 165 25.95 6.54 2.60
CA LEU A 165 26.64 7.79 2.32
C LEU A 165 25.92 9.00 2.94
N HIS A 166 24.60 8.93 3.08
CA HIS A 166 23.75 10.02 3.55
C HIS A 166 22.84 9.51 4.69
N SER A 167 23.32 9.57 5.91
CA SER A 167 22.70 8.94 7.10
C SER A 167 21.27 9.38 7.40
N TRP A 168 20.83 10.52 6.86
CA TRP A 168 19.46 11.02 6.97
C TRP A 168 18.50 10.37 5.96
N MET A 169 19.01 9.74 4.88
CA MET A 169 18.16 9.09 3.87
C MET A 169 17.59 7.78 4.39
N ARG A 170 16.27 7.74 4.46
CA ARG A 170 15.52 6.59 4.93
C ARG A 170 14.22 6.46 4.16
N GLY A 171 13.88 5.25 3.72
CA GLY A 171 12.64 4.88 3.07
C GLY A 171 12.14 3.52 3.56
N TRP A 172 10.93 3.14 3.16
CA TRP A 172 10.30 1.90 3.59
C TRP A 172 9.62 1.19 2.43
N VAL A 173 9.82 -0.11 2.35
CA VAL A 173 9.08 -1.00 1.46
C VAL A 173 8.18 -1.87 2.32
N VAL A 174 6.87 -1.75 2.13
CA VAL A 174 5.89 -2.62 2.77
C VAL A 174 5.48 -3.70 1.78
N VAL A 175 5.79 -4.94 2.11
CA VAL A 175 5.45 -6.11 1.30
C VAL A 175 4.19 -6.74 1.87
N ALA A 176 3.11 -6.71 1.09
CA ALA A 176 1.79 -7.17 1.49
C ALA A 176 1.58 -8.65 1.15
N ASP A 177 0.92 -9.41 2.02
CA ASP A 177 0.54 -10.82 1.81
C ASP A 177 -0.83 -11.01 1.19
N HIS A 178 -1.61 -9.93 1.08
CA HIS A 178 -2.96 -9.92 0.50
C HIS A 178 -3.31 -8.51 -0.03
N PRO A 179 -4.38 -8.33 -0.83
CA PRO A 179 -4.67 -7.02 -1.44
C PRO A 179 -5.30 -5.98 -0.51
N PHE A 180 -5.74 -6.35 0.71
CA PHE A 180 -6.40 -5.41 1.64
C PHE A 180 -5.40 -4.59 2.44
N TYR A 181 -4.58 -3.83 1.72
CA TYR A 181 -3.66 -2.83 2.23
C TYR A 181 -3.96 -1.48 1.59
N ALA A 182 -3.84 -0.42 2.35
CA ALA A 182 -3.94 0.95 1.88
C ALA A 182 -2.88 1.82 2.54
N MET A 183 -2.43 2.85 1.83
CA MET A 183 -1.54 3.87 2.38
C MET A 183 -2.30 5.17 2.53
N THR A 184 -2.12 5.86 3.66
CA THR A 184 -2.80 7.13 3.92
C THR A 184 -2.24 8.26 3.06
N ASN A 185 -3.16 9.10 2.58
CA ASN A 185 -2.84 10.32 1.85
C ASN A 185 -2.36 11.46 2.78
N GLY A 186 -2.18 12.67 2.24
CA GLY A 186 -1.75 13.85 3.00
C GLY A 186 -2.71 14.29 4.12
N ALA A 187 -3.98 13.92 4.05
CA ALA A 187 -4.99 14.18 5.08
C ALA A 187 -5.08 13.04 6.12
N GLY A 188 -4.33 11.95 5.94
CA GLY A 188 -4.39 10.76 6.77
C GLY A 188 -5.51 9.79 6.36
N GLU A 189 -6.16 10.00 5.22
CA GLU A 189 -7.30 9.20 4.77
C GLU A 189 -6.83 7.94 4.05
N PHE A 190 -7.60 6.85 4.23
CA PHE A 190 -7.43 5.57 3.56
C PHE A 190 -8.78 4.96 3.17
N GLU A 191 -8.74 4.02 2.24
CA GLU A 191 -9.91 3.24 1.80
C GLU A 191 -9.52 1.79 1.53
N LEU A 192 -10.34 0.84 2.04
CA LEU A 192 -10.27 -0.59 1.74
C LEU A 192 -11.62 -1.03 1.16
N ARG A 193 -11.60 -1.57 -0.04
CA ARG A 193 -12.81 -1.94 -0.82
C ARG A 193 -12.95 -3.45 -0.99
N GLY A 194 -14.17 -3.87 -1.35
CA GLY A 194 -14.45 -5.26 -1.73
C GLY A 194 -14.51 -6.22 -0.55
N LEU A 195 -14.92 -5.74 0.62
CA LEU A 195 -15.00 -6.50 1.85
C LEU A 195 -16.40 -7.14 2.00
N PRO A 196 -16.50 -8.45 2.16
CA PRO A 196 -17.77 -9.05 2.62
C PRO A 196 -18.23 -8.46 3.95
N PRO A 197 -19.53 -8.41 4.23
CA PRO A 197 -20.02 -8.06 5.55
C PRO A 197 -19.40 -8.97 6.61
N GLY A 198 -18.96 -8.37 7.74
CA GLY A 198 -18.27 -9.12 8.79
C GLY A 198 -17.55 -8.25 9.80
N ARG A 199 -16.88 -8.91 10.74
CA ARG A 199 -16.01 -8.28 11.72
C ARG A 199 -14.56 -8.47 11.29
N TYR A 200 -13.78 -7.38 11.32
CA TYR A 200 -12.38 -7.36 10.92
C TYR A 200 -11.54 -6.65 11.97
N THR A 201 -10.29 -7.04 12.07
CA THR A 201 -9.29 -6.28 12.82
C THR A 201 -8.43 -5.51 11.83
N LEU A 202 -8.49 -4.19 11.88
CA LEU A 202 -7.58 -3.31 11.16
C LEU A 202 -6.28 -3.18 11.94
N LYS A 203 -5.16 -3.19 11.23
CA LYS A 203 -3.85 -2.75 11.74
C LYS A 203 -3.43 -1.49 10.99
N ALA A 204 -2.77 -0.58 11.70
CA ALA A 204 -2.14 0.59 11.10
C ALA A 204 -0.71 0.70 11.62
N TRP A 205 0.23 0.84 10.72
CA TRP A 205 1.65 1.06 11.01
C TRP A 205 2.11 2.42 10.53
N GLN A 206 2.96 3.04 11.32
CA GLN A 206 3.69 4.24 10.95
C GLN A 206 5.10 4.18 11.56
N GLU A 207 6.13 4.56 10.78
CA GLU A 207 7.54 4.31 11.12
C GLU A 207 7.99 4.81 12.49
N ARG A 208 7.46 5.93 12.97
CA ARG A 208 7.81 6.53 14.26
C ARG A 208 6.88 6.06 15.40
N LEU A 209 5.60 5.82 15.05
CA LEU A 209 4.54 5.53 16.04
C LEU A 209 4.34 4.02 16.25
N GLY A 210 4.91 3.18 15.40
CA GLY A 210 4.75 1.72 15.48
C GLY A 210 3.41 1.24 14.93
N THR A 211 2.87 0.17 15.50
CA THR A 211 1.62 -0.46 15.03
C THR A 211 0.54 -0.37 16.10
N ILE A 212 -0.68 -0.09 15.65
CA ILE A 212 -1.92 -0.20 16.43
C ILE A 212 -2.88 -1.17 15.75
N SER A 213 -3.90 -1.62 16.49
CA SER A 213 -5.00 -2.42 15.94
C SER A 213 -6.35 -1.93 16.45
N ARG A 214 -7.42 -2.11 15.64
CA ARG A 214 -8.79 -1.76 15.97
C ARG A 214 -9.77 -2.69 15.29
N ASP A 215 -10.75 -3.20 16.03
CA ASP A 215 -11.85 -3.97 15.48
C ASP A 215 -12.90 -3.06 14.83
N VAL A 216 -13.44 -3.50 13.70
CA VAL A 216 -14.44 -2.81 12.88
C VAL A 216 -15.45 -3.80 12.33
N ALA A 217 -16.72 -3.40 12.27
CA ALA A 217 -17.77 -4.17 11.61
C ALA A 217 -18.09 -3.54 10.26
N VAL A 218 -18.08 -4.33 9.20
CA VAL A 218 -18.49 -3.94 7.85
C VAL A 218 -19.89 -4.50 7.61
N GLY A 219 -20.84 -3.64 7.27
CA GLY A 219 -22.20 -4.00 6.89
C GLY A 219 -22.40 -4.07 5.39
N ASP A 220 -23.64 -4.34 4.94
CA ASP A 220 -24.04 -4.38 3.53
C ASP A 220 -24.17 -2.99 2.92
N GLN A 221 -24.21 -1.96 3.74
CA GLN A 221 -24.42 -0.57 3.34
C GLN A 221 -23.20 0.30 3.65
N ASP A 222 -22.99 1.25 2.78
CA ASP A 222 -21.86 2.14 2.55
C ASP A 222 -21.12 2.82 3.70
N PRO A 223 -19.97 3.46 3.38
CA PRO A 223 -18.71 3.04 4.00
C PRO A 223 -18.77 3.20 5.51
N THR A 224 -18.33 2.20 6.23
CA THR A 224 -18.11 2.29 7.68
C THR A 224 -16.99 3.30 7.94
N PRO A 225 -17.29 4.49 8.52
CA PRO A 225 -16.24 5.47 8.85
C PRO A 225 -15.43 4.97 10.04
N VAL A 226 -14.10 5.03 9.93
CA VAL A 226 -13.19 4.57 10.99
C VAL A 226 -12.12 5.63 11.24
N THR A 227 -11.91 5.99 12.51
CA THR A 227 -10.75 6.79 12.92
C THR A 227 -9.78 5.89 13.69
N LEU A 228 -8.55 5.77 13.19
CA LEU A 228 -7.45 5.04 13.85
C LEU A 228 -6.57 6.06 14.56
N GLU A 229 -6.59 6.06 15.89
CA GLU A 229 -5.80 6.97 16.71
C GLU A 229 -4.46 6.33 17.07
N MET A 230 -3.36 6.90 16.59
CA MET A 230 -2.00 6.47 16.95
C MET A 230 -1.48 7.37 18.08
N PRO A 231 -1.11 6.82 19.24
CA PRO A 231 -0.59 7.61 20.35
C PRO A 231 0.79 8.20 20.00
N ALA A 232 1.00 9.46 20.36
CA ALA A 232 2.32 10.08 20.31
C ALA A 232 3.31 9.30 21.19
N ARG A 233 4.55 9.12 20.69
CA ARG A 233 5.66 8.42 21.37
C ARG A 233 6.89 9.31 21.40
#